data_a59181152621ed7a0473e09f1ac23bdc
#
_entry.id   a59181152621ed7a0473e09f1ac23bdc
#
_cell.length_a   1.000
_cell.length_b   1.000
_cell.length_c   1.000
_cell.angle_alpha   90.00
_cell.angle_beta   90.00
_cell.angle_gamma   90.00
#
_symmetry.space_group_name_H-M   'P 1'
#
loop_
_entity.id
_entity.type
_entity.pdbx_description
1 polymer ?
#
loop_
_entity_poly.entity_id
_entity_poly.type
_entity_poly.pdbx_seq_one_letter_code
_entity_poly.pdbx_strand_id
1 'polypeptide(L)'
;MSFFRYKVRRMVCTIIISVLCSIILTSCNLVTMVTGDYSGLANRNFNALITAMENKDKSAVKALFMDSTINSSENFENSLDELLEYYNGKMTSYDDVSSGGEFVERNLFIGKRVFMSSYFVVETDGDKYHFDITECVFDSLNPGNVGIKSLYIINDKDFPDKDGYYQGDYKNTEGINIGKYAEYSEDTVMSREKFNN
;
A
#
# COMPACT_ATOMS: atom_id res chain seq x y z
N MET A 1 13.85 51.09 -20.22
CA MET A 1 13.91 49.86 -21.06
C MET A 1 14.57 48.67 -20.37
N SER A 2 15.47 48.83 -19.42
CA SER A 2 16.19 47.79 -18.66
C SER A 2 15.28 46.99 -17.68
N PHE A 3 14.39 47.70 -16.96
CA PHE A 3 13.54 47.10 -15.90
C PHE A 3 12.47 46.11 -16.42
N PHE A 4 11.95 46.35 -17.62
CA PHE A 4 10.99 45.43 -18.26
C PHE A 4 11.65 44.14 -18.69
N ARG A 5 12.85 44.17 -19.23
CA ARG A 5 13.63 42.99 -19.62
C ARG A 5 13.99 42.12 -18.41
N TYR A 6 14.27 42.72 -17.25
CA TYR A 6 14.56 41.98 -16.02
C TYR A 6 13.33 41.23 -15.49
N LYS A 7 12.14 41.86 -15.46
CA LYS A 7 10.90 41.22 -15.04
C LYS A 7 10.52 40.06 -15.95
N VAL A 8 10.62 40.23 -17.26
CA VAL A 8 10.34 39.14 -18.23
C VAL A 8 11.30 37.97 -18.05
N ARG A 9 12.60 38.22 -17.87
CA ARG A 9 13.60 37.18 -17.65
C ARG A 9 13.35 36.38 -16.37
N ARG A 10 12.93 37.05 -15.30
CA ARG A 10 12.59 36.40 -14.03
C ARG A 10 11.34 35.52 -14.14
N MET A 11 10.32 36.01 -14.84
CA MET A 11 9.08 35.25 -15.09
C MET A 11 9.34 33.99 -15.95
N VAL A 12 10.15 34.09 -16.99
CA VAL A 12 10.55 32.98 -17.83
C VAL A 12 11.35 31.94 -17.02
N CYS A 13 12.30 32.34 -16.19
CA CYS A 13 13.04 31.44 -15.32
C CYS A 13 12.11 30.68 -14.32
N THR A 14 11.13 31.37 -13.74
CA THR A 14 10.17 30.73 -12.81
C THR A 14 9.31 29.70 -13.52
N ILE A 15 8.85 29.99 -14.73
CA ILE A 15 8.07 29.06 -15.55
C ILE A 15 8.92 27.82 -15.93
N ILE A 16 10.17 28.02 -16.34
CA ILE A 16 11.08 26.91 -16.68
C ILE A 16 11.35 26.02 -15.46
N ILE A 17 11.59 26.61 -14.30
CA ILE A 17 11.81 25.85 -13.05
C ILE A 17 10.55 25.05 -12.67
N SER A 18 9.36 25.66 -12.78
CA SER A 18 8.09 24.97 -12.50
C SER A 18 7.86 23.79 -13.44
N VAL A 19 8.13 23.96 -14.75
CA VAL A 19 8.00 22.86 -15.73
C VAL A 19 9.04 21.77 -15.48
N LEU A 20 10.29 22.13 -15.17
CA LEU A 20 11.33 21.15 -14.81
C LEU A 20 10.96 20.35 -13.54
N CYS A 21 10.45 21.01 -12.50
CA CYS A 21 9.99 20.33 -11.30
C CYS A 21 8.83 19.37 -11.59
N SER A 22 7.88 19.75 -12.46
CA SER A 22 6.78 18.88 -12.88
C SER A 22 7.28 17.64 -13.62
N ILE A 23 8.28 17.78 -14.48
CA ILE A 23 8.89 16.65 -15.23
C ILE A 23 9.64 15.71 -14.28
N ILE A 24 10.32 16.22 -13.25
CA ILE A 24 11.05 15.40 -12.28
C ILE A 24 10.08 14.57 -11.43
N LEU A 25 8.94 15.14 -11.03
CA LEU A 25 7.91 14.43 -10.25
C LEU A 25 7.24 13.30 -11.05
N THR A 26 7.14 13.41 -12.37
CA THR A 26 6.58 12.36 -13.24
C THR A 26 7.61 11.29 -13.63
N SER A 27 8.91 11.60 -13.57
CA SER A 27 9.97 10.68 -14.01
C SER A 27 10.14 9.45 -13.10
N CYS A 28 9.87 9.57 -11.79
CA CYS A 28 9.96 8.41 -10.87
C CYS A 28 8.96 7.31 -11.24
N ASN A 29 7.74 7.66 -11.63
CA ASN A 29 6.75 6.68 -12.09
C ASN A 29 7.14 6.05 -13.45
N LEU A 30 7.77 6.82 -14.31
CA LEU A 30 8.18 6.32 -15.63
C LEU A 30 9.31 5.30 -15.54
N VAL A 31 10.27 5.49 -14.62
CA VAL A 31 11.38 4.55 -14.42
C VAL A 31 10.87 3.22 -13.89
N THR A 32 10.01 3.21 -12.89
CA THR A 32 9.39 1.99 -12.34
C THR A 32 8.58 1.24 -13.41
N MET A 33 7.89 1.99 -14.28
CA MET A 33 7.11 1.44 -15.39
C MET A 33 7.98 0.73 -16.44
N VAL A 34 9.20 1.21 -16.64
CA VAL A 34 10.16 0.65 -17.62
C VAL A 34 10.97 -0.50 -17.03
N THR A 35 11.37 -0.42 -15.77
CA THR A 35 12.22 -1.41 -15.11
C THR A 35 11.46 -2.61 -14.56
N GLY A 36 10.15 -2.47 -14.31
CA GLY A 36 9.32 -3.50 -13.67
C GLY A 36 9.70 -3.74 -12.20
N ASP A 37 10.48 -2.89 -11.58
CA ASP A 37 10.83 -2.96 -10.16
C ASP A 37 9.74 -2.25 -9.33
N TYR A 38 8.76 -3.03 -8.89
CA TYR A 38 7.65 -2.56 -8.09
C TYR A 38 7.88 -2.69 -6.58
N SER A 39 8.90 -3.42 -6.13
CA SER A 39 9.17 -3.64 -4.70
C SER A 39 9.49 -2.33 -3.96
N GLY A 40 10.31 -1.47 -4.58
CA GLY A 40 10.60 -0.14 -4.03
C GLY A 40 9.37 0.78 -3.96
N LEU A 41 8.32 0.50 -4.74
CA LEU A 41 7.05 1.23 -4.69
C LEU A 41 6.21 0.79 -3.48
N ALA A 42 6.10 -0.52 -3.27
CA ALA A 42 5.40 -1.10 -2.12
C ALA A 42 5.98 -0.59 -0.80
N ASN A 43 7.31 -0.60 -0.66
CA ASN A 43 7.99 -0.08 0.53
C ASN A 43 7.72 1.43 0.75
N ARG A 44 7.66 2.23 -0.29
CA ARG A 44 7.31 3.67 -0.16
C ARG A 44 5.87 3.87 0.28
N ASN A 45 4.94 3.12 -0.30
CA ASN A 45 3.52 3.20 0.05
C ASN A 45 3.30 2.73 1.49
N PHE A 46 3.98 1.68 1.91
CA PHE A 46 3.97 1.21 3.28
C PHE A 46 4.47 2.28 4.27
N ASN A 47 5.63 2.90 4.01
CA ASN A 47 6.14 3.97 4.86
C ASN A 47 5.20 5.19 4.90
N ALA A 48 4.54 5.52 3.79
CA ALA A 48 3.52 6.57 3.76
C ALA A 48 2.29 6.20 4.61
N LEU A 49 1.84 4.94 4.55
CA LEU A 49 0.75 4.42 5.39
C LEU A 49 1.09 4.53 6.88
N ILE A 50 2.25 4.05 7.30
CA ILE A 50 2.69 4.12 8.69
C ILE A 50 2.75 5.57 9.16
N THR A 51 3.38 6.46 8.36
CA THR A 51 3.48 7.88 8.69
C THR A 51 2.11 8.53 8.86
N ALA A 52 1.16 8.21 7.99
CA ALA A 52 -0.20 8.74 8.07
C ALA A 52 -0.95 8.22 9.30
N MET A 53 -0.79 6.92 9.63
CA MET A 53 -1.39 6.33 10.84
C MET A 53 -0.81 6.92 12.13
N GLU A 54 0.50 7.11 12.22
CA GLU A 54 1.16 7.75 13.36
C GLU A 54 0.67 9.18 13.61
N ASN A 55 0.41 9.92 12.53
CA ASN A 55 -0.11 11.27 12.58
C ASN A 55 -1.64 11.34 12.76
N LYS A 56 -2.32 10.17 12.79
CA LYS A 56 -3.78 10.08 12.80
C LYS A 56 -4.42 10.86 11.64
N ASP A 57 -3.70 10.94 10.50
CA ASP A 57 -4.17 11.64 9.29
C ASP A 57 -5.07 10.73 8.46
N LYS A 58 -6.36 10.75 8.79
CA LYS A 58 -7.40 9.98 8.10
C LYS A 58 -7.42 10.22 6.60
N SER A 59 -7.22 11.46 6.17
CA SER A 59 -7.25 11.84 4.76
C SER A 59 -6.05 11.26 4.01
N ALA A 60 -4.86 11.30 4.61
CA ALA A 60 -3.66 10.73 4.03
C ALA A 60 -3.74 9.19 3.93
N VAL A 61 -4.25 8.50 4.98
CA VAL A 61 -4.49 7.05 4.90
C VAL A 61 -5.47 6.72 3.80
N LYS A 62 -6.62 7.41 3.74
CA LYS A 62 -7.64 7.19 2.69
C LYS A 62 -7.09 7.35 1.28
N ALA A 63 -6.23 8.34 1.05
CA ALA A 63 -5.63 8.63 -0.25
C ALA A 63 -4.69 7.52 -0.77
N LEU A 64 -4.29 6.57 0.08
CA LEU A 64 -3.48 5.42 -0.32
C LEU A 64 -4.30 4.25 -0.87
N PHE A 65 -5.62 4.26 -0.70
CA PHE A 65 -6.50 3.20 -1.18
C PHE A 65 -6.99 3.45 -2.60
N MET A 66 -7.26 2.37 -3.32
CA MET A 66 -7.91 2.42 -4.63
C MET A 66 -9.31 3.05 -4.52
N ASP A 67 -9.70 3.86 -5.50
CA ASP A 67 -11.05 4.43 -5.56
C ASP A 67 -12.13 3.33 -5.54
N SER A 68 -11.90 2.22 -6.26
CA SER A 68 -12.81 1.08 -6.26
C SER A 68 -12.98 0.47 -4.88
N THR A 69 -11.89 0.31 -4.13
CA THR A 69 -11.92 -0.23 -2.76
C THR A 69 -12.70 0.67 -1.81
N ILE A 70 -12.47 1.98 -1.87
CA ILE A 70 -13.21 2.95 -1.05
C ILE A 70 -14.72 2.89 -1.34
N ASN A 71 -15.08 2.74 -2.62
CA ASN A 71 -16.48 2.74 -3.04
C ASN A 71 -17.20 1.39 -2.83
N SER A 72 -16.47 0.26 -2.86
CA SER A 72 -17.04 -1.09 -2.69
C SER A 72 -17.13 -1.55 -1.24
N SER A 73 -16.28 -1.03 -0.36
CA SER A 73 -16.23 -1.45 1.03
C SER A 73 -17.37 -0.82 1.84
N GLU A 74 -18.26 -1.66 2.35
CA GLU A 74 -19.24 -1.21 3.34
C GLU A 74 -18.53 -0.65 4.58
N ASN A 75 -18.94 0.54 5.02
CA ASN A 75 -18.40 1.19 6.22
C ASN A 75 -16.90 1.55 6.17
N PHE A 76 -16.32 1.79 4.97
CA PHE A 76 -14.90 2.12 4.82
C PHE A 76 -14.44 3.23 5.79
N GLU A 77 -15.25 4.28 5.97
CA GLU A 77 -14.93 5.40 6.86
C GLU A 77 -14.85 4.97 8.34
N ASN A 78 -15.70 4.05 8.78
CA ASN A 78 -15.67 3.52 10.14
C ASN A 78 -14.45 2.62 10.35
N SER A 79 -14.14 1.76 9.37
CA SER A 79 -12.94 0.90 9.42
C SER A 79 -11.65 1.73 9.42
N LEU A 80 -11.67 2.89 8.79
CA LEU A 80 -10.56 3.84 8.80
C LEU A 80 -10.37 4.49 10.18
N ASP A 81 -11.47 4.87 10.86
CA ASP A 81 -11.43 5.38 12.23
C ASP A 81 -10.93 4.29 13.20
N GLU A 82 -11.43 3.06 13.03
CA GLU A 82 -11.01 1.90 13.82
C GLU A 82 -9.51 1.58 13.61
N LEU A 83 -9.00 1.64 12.37
CA LEU A 83 -7.59 1.46 12.06
C LEU A 83 -6.71 2.47 12.80
N LEU A 84 -7.11 3.74 12.75
CA LEU A 84 -6.37 4.82 13.40
C LEU A 84 -6.41 4.71 14.93
N GLU A 85 -7.44 4.13 15.50
CA GLU A 85 -7.53 3.84 16.94
C GLU A 85 -6.71 2.60 17.32
N TYR A 86 -6.77 1.56 16.49
CA TYR A 86 -6.11 0.27 16.71
C TYR A 86 -4.58 0.36 16.66
N TYR A 87 -4.04 1.11 15.70
CA TYR A 87 -2.59 1.30 15.58
C TYR A 87 -2.09 2.32 16.61
N ASN A 88 -1.19 1.87 17.48
CA ASN A 88 -0.65 2.67 18.57
C ASN A 88 0.88 2.68 18.57
N GLY A 89 1.45 3.81 19.00
CA GLY A 89 2.88 4.02 19.11
C GLY A 89 3.50 4.55 17.81
N LYS A 90 4.82 4.74 17.87
CA LYS A 90 5.65 5.13 16.73
C LYS A 90 6.50 3.95 16.29
N MET A 91 6.58 3.71 15.00
CA MET A 91 7.43 2.67 14.43
C MET A 91 8.90 2.91 14.81
N THR A 92 9.51 1.92 15.39
CA THR A 92 10.95 1.89 15.73
C THR A 92 11.74 1.09 14.72
N SER A 93 11.12 0.01 14.19
CA SER A 93 11.68 -0.82 13.14
C SER A 93 10.58 -1.56 12.39
N TYR A 94 10.87 -2.05 11.19
CA TYR A 94 10.05 -3.03 10.51
C TYR A 94 10.89 -4.01 9.70
N ASP A 95 10.38 -5.22 9.56
CA ASP A 95 10.91 -6.25 8.69
C ASP A 95 9.98 -6.41 7.49
N ASP A 96 10.56 -6.30 6.29
CA ASP A 96 9.92 -6.68 5.02
C ASP A 96 10.13 -8.19 4.84
N VAL A 97 9.18 -8.98 5.32
CA VAL A 97 9.31 -10.43 5.36
C VAL A 97 9.02 -11.08 4.02
N SER A 98 8.22 -10.43 3.19
CA SER A 98 7.89 -10.92 1.85
C SER A 98 7.25 -9.80 1.03
N SER A 99 8.06 -9.06 0.33
CA SER A 99 7.58 -8.21 -0.76
C SER A 99 7.83 -8.92 -2.08
N GLY A 100 6.78 -9.37 -2.77
CA GLY A 100 7.00 -9.92 -4.08
C GLY A 100 6.05 -10.94 -4.67
N GLY A 101 4.87 -11.10 -4.15
CA GLY A 101 3.83 -11.76 -4.93
C GLY A 101 3.34 -10.84 -6.06
N GLU A 102 4.07 -10.74 -7.19
CA GLU A 102 3.59 -9.99 -8.35
C GLU A 102 2.50 -10.80 -9.06
N PHE A 103 1.31 -10.24 -9.15
CA PHE A 103 0.20 -10.79 -9.92
C PHE A 103 -0.17 -9.82 -11.04
N VAL A 104 -0.11 -10.29 -12.30
CA VAL A 104 -0.36 -9.47 -13.48
C VAL A 104 -1.64 -9.89 -14.16
N GLU A 105 -2.65 -9.03 -14.11
CA GLU A 105 -3.85 -9.16 -14.92
C GLU A 105 -3.66 -8.51 -16.29
N ARG A 106 -3.98 -9.24 -17.36
CA ARG A 106 -3.96 -8.72 -18.73
C ARG A 106 -5.17 -9.18 -19.51
N ASN A 107 -5.93 -8.25 -20.06
CA ASN A 107 -6.91 -8.55 -21.10
C ASN A 107 -7.14 -7.32 -21.99
N LEU A 108 -7.85 -7.53 -23.13
CA LEU A 108 -8.11 -6.48 -24.10
C LEU A 108 -8.97 -5.32 -23.56
N PHE A 109 -9.76 -5.56 -22.52
CA PHE A 109 -10.70 -4.59 -21.97
C PHE A 109 -10.18 -3.85 -20.74
N ILE A 110 -9.37 -4.52 -19.90
CA ILE A 110 -8.82 -3.96 -18.67
C ILE A 110 -7.34 -3.52 -18.80
N GLY A 111 -6.73 -3.78 -19.96
CA GLY A 111 -5.30 -3.48 -20.16
C GLY A 111 -4.38 -4.33 -19.30
N LYS A 112 -3.31 -3.72 -18.78
CA LYS A 112 -2.38 -4.34 -17.84
C LYS A 112 -2.60 -3.74 -16.45
N ARG A 113 -2.82 -4.59 -15.46
CA ARG A 113 -2.77 -4.27 -14.03
C ARG A 113 -1.70 -5.11 -13.36
N VAL A 114 -1.01 -4.51 -12.42
CA VAL A 114 0.01 -5.19 -11.60
C VAL A 114 -0.38 -5.02 -10.14
N PHE A 115 -0.58 -6.14 -9.48
CA PHE A 115 -0.80 -6.20 -8.04
C PHE A 115 0.42 -6.75 -7.34
N MET A 116 0.65 -6.29 -6.13
CA MET A 116 1.67 -6.81 -5.24
C MET A 116 1.05 -7.18 -3.90
N SER A 117 1.52 -8.29 -3.34
CA SER A 117 1.24 -8.64 -1.95
C SER A 117 2.53 -8.49 -1.15
N SER A 118 2.42 -7.84 -0.01
CA SER A 118 3.55 -7.54 0.86
C SER A 118 3.18 -7.84 2.31
N TYR A 119 4.09 -8.48 3.02
CA TYR A 119 3.95 -8.77 4.44
C TYR A 119 5.04 -8.05 5.23
N PHE A 120 4.61 -7.27 6.22
CA PHE A 120 5.49 -6.51 7.10
C PHE A 120 5.23 -6.86 8.55
N VAL A 121 6.31 -6.90 9.32
CA VAL A 121 6.25 -6.96 10.78
C VAL A 121 6.79 -5.63 11.31
N VAL A 122 5.96 -4.90 12.04
CA VAL A 122 6.25 -3.55 12.53
C VAL A 122 6.41 -3.59 14.05
N GLU A 123 7.53 -3.10 14.55
CA GLU A 123 7.72 -2.82 15.97
C GLU A 123 7.50 -1.33 16.22
N THR A 124 6.66 -1.02 17.19
CA THR A 124 6.47 0.34 17.70
C THR A 124 7.08 0.48 19.09
N ASP A 125 7.06 1.68 19.66
CA ASP A 125 7.48 1.93 21.04
C ASP A 125 6.53 1.31 22.10
N GLY A 126 5.41 0.69 21.70
CA GLY A 126 4.45 0.08 22.62
C GLY A 126 4.00 -1.32 22.22
N ASP A 127 3.90 -1.60 20.94
CA ASP A 127 3.28 -2.82 20.41
C ASP A 127 4.02 -3.34 19.18
N LYS A 128 3.64 -4.56 18.77
CA LYS A 128 4.12 -5.18 17.53
C LYS A 128 2.93 -5.55 16.67
N TYR A 129 3.01 -5.26 15.37
CA TYR A 129 1.93 -5.48 14.42
C TYR A 129 2.40 -6.27 13.21
N HIS A 130 1.50 -7.09 12.69
CA HIS A 130 1.64 -7.78 11.41
C HIS A 130 0.71 -7.16 10.40
N PHE A 131 1.24 -6.86 9.22
CA PHE A 131 0.51 -6.29 8.10
C PHE A 131 0.58 -7.23 6.91
N ASP A 132 -0.56 -7.49 6.28
CA ASP A 132 -0.64 -8.10 4.96
C ASP A 132 -1.37 -7.13 4.04
N ILE A 133 -0.69 -6.68 3.00
CA ILE A 133 -1.15 -5.62 2.12
C ILE A 133 -1.15 -6.12 0.69
N THR A 134 -2.31 -6.07 0.04
CA THR A 134 -2.40 -6.21 -1.41
C THR A 134 -2.68 -4.85 -2.01
N GLU A 135 -1.83 -4.43 -2.95
CA GLU A 135 -1.97 -3.15 -3.64
C GLU A 135 -1.87 -3.29 -5.15
N CYS A 136 -2.61 -2.47 -5.88
CA CYS A 136 -2.42 -2.26 -7.31
C CYS A 136 -1.33 -1.20 -7.48
N VAL A 137 -0.18 -1.61 -7.99
CA VAL A 137 0.97 -0.71 -8.21
C VAL A 137 1.00 -0.10 -9.59
N PHE A 138 0.21 -0.65 -10.52
CA PHE A 138 0.09 -0.16 -11.89
C PHE A 138 -1.24 -0.56 -12.50
N ASP A 139 -1.95 0.40 -13.10
CA ASP A 139 -3.11 0.18 -13.97
C ASP A 139 -2.94 1.04 -15.23
N SER A 140 -2.88 0.40 -16.40
CA SER A 140 -2.61 1.07 -17.67
C SER A 140 -3.77 1.92 -18.19
N LEU A 141 -4.98 1.67 -17.73
CA LEU A 141 -6.20 2.32 -18.24
C LEU A 141 -6.84 3.26 -17.22
N ASN A 142 -6.67 2.97 -15.95
CA ASN A 142 -7.31 3.75 -14.89
C ASN A 142 -6.33 4.03 -13.73
N PRO A 143 -5.67 5.19 -13.71
CA PRO A 143 -4.77 5.57 -12.62
C PRO A 143 -5.43 5.63 -11.23
N GLY A 144 -6.75 5.85 -11.14
CA GLY A 144 -7.50 5.81 -9.87
C GLY A 144 -7.62 4.40 -9.27
N ASN A 145 -7.22 3.36 -10.00
CA ASN A 145 -7.11 2.00 -9.48
C ASN A 145 -5.72 1.69 -8.90
N VAL A 146 -4.80 2.64 -8.86
CA VAL A 146 -3.49 2.48 -8.19
C VAL A 146 -3.67 2.79 -6.71
N GLY A 147 -3.23 1.86 -5.85
CA GLY A 147 -3.35 2.01 -4.41
C GLY A 147 -3.66 0.68 -3.69
N ILE A 148 -3.90 0.77 -2.40
CA ILE A 148 -4.19 -0.39 -1.55
C ILE A 148 -5.58 -0.94 -1.90
N LYS A 149 -5.62 -2.24 -2.20
CA LYS A 149 -6.84 -3.01 -2.42
C LYS A 149 -7.36 -3.61 -1.13
N SER A 150 -6.47 -4.26 -0.37
CA SER A 150 -6.79 -4.82 0.93
C SER A 150 -5.65 -4.57 1.91
N LEU A 151 -6.01 -4.17 3.09
CA LEU A 151 -5.12 -3.99 4.23
C LEU A 151 -5.60 -4.88 5.37
N TYR A 152 -4.77 -5.82 5.78
CA TYR A 152 -4.95 -6.58 6.99
C TYR A 152 -3.93 -6.13 8.02
N ILE A 153 -4.37 -5.97 9.26
CA ILE A 153 -3.52 -5.66 10.41
C ILE A 153 -3.95 -6.45 11.63
N ILE A 154 -2.99 -7.02 12.35
CA ILE A 154 -3.24 -7.67 13.63
C ILE A 154 -2.10 -7.33 14.62
N ASN A 155 -2.44 -7.15 15.88
CA ASN A 155 -1.45 -7.04 16.94
C ASN A 155 -0.82 -8.41 17.20
N ASP A 156 0.49 -8.48 17.43
CA ASP A 156 1.23 -9.72 17.70
C ASP A 156 0.67 -10.50 18.90
N LYS A 157 0.05 -9.79 19.86
CA LYS A 157 -0.60 -10.42 21.03
C LYS A 157 -1.82 -11.27 20.63
N ASP A 158 -2.53 -10.85 19.58
CA ASP A 158 -3.75 -11.46 19.08
C ASP A 158 -3.47 -12.46 17.95
N PHE A 159 -2.23 -12.48 17.42
CA PHE A 159 -1.84 -13.40 16.36
C PHE A 159 -1.40 -14.76 16.96
N PRO A 160 -2.15 -15.84 16.72
CA PRO A 160 -1.93 -17.13 17.38
C PRO A 160 -0.69 -17.88 16.86
N ASP A 161 -0.36 -17.72 15.58
CA ASP A 161 0.75 -18.42 14.91
C ASP A 161 1.97 -17.49 14.78
N LYS A 162 2.79 -17.48 15.85
CA LYS A 162 3.97 -16.62 15.93
C LYS A 162 5.14 -17.05 15.05
N ASP A 163 5.11 -18.29 14.56
CA ASP A 163 6.14 -18.86 13.69
C ASP A 163 5.72 -18.82 12.21
N GLY A 164 4.47 -18.39 11.92
CA GLY A 164 3.90 -18.34 10.61
C GLY A 164 3.88 -16.95 9.98
N TYR A 165 3.59 -16.91 8.68
CA TYR A 165 3.33 -15.65 7.98
C TYR A 165 1.87 -15.25 8.15
N TYR A 166 1.63 -14.01 8.57
CA TYR A 166 0.29 -13.46 8.58
C TYR A 166 -0.21 -13.23 7.14
N GLN A 167 -1.33 -13.84 6.81
CA GLN A 167 -1.99 -13.72 5.50
C GLN A 167 -3.47 -13.39 5.66
N GLY A 168 -3.80 -12.56 6.65
CA GLY A 168 -5.17 -12.24 6.97
C GLY A 168 -6.03 -13.50 7.20
N ASP A 169 -7.23 -13.49 6.64
CA ASP A 169 -8.16 -14.63 6.66
C ASP A 169 -8.17 -15.45 5.35
N TYR A 170 -7.17 -15.28 4.49
CA TYR A 170 -7.03 -15.85 3.15
C TYR A 170 -8.14 -15.46 2.14
N LYS A 171 -9.07 -14.58 2.51
CA LYS A 171 -10.16 -14.16 1.63
C LYS A 171 -9.80 -12.99 0.74
N ASN A 172 -8.71 -12.30 1.08
CA ASN A 172 -8.28 -11.09 0.39
C ASN A 172 -9.42 -10.07 0.25
N THR A 173 -10.18 -9.89 1.35
CA THR A 173 -11.32 -8.98 1.41
C THR A 173 -10.87 -7.56 1.18
N GLU A 174 -11.48 -6.87 0.21
CA GLU A 174 -11.18 -5.48 -0.09
C GLU A 174 -11.45 -4.57 1.11
N GLY A 175 -10.60 -3.53 1.26
CA GLY A 175 -10.72 -2.57 2.35
C GLY A 175 -9.80 -2.84 3.52
N ILE A 176 -10.22 -2.39 4.70
CA ILE A 176 -9.46 -2.46 5.96
C ILE A 176 -10.00 -3.61 6.82
N ASN A 177 -9.12 -4.51 7.21
CA ASN A 177 -9.44 -5.73 7.94
C ASN A 177 -8.58 -5.83 9.21
N ILE A 178 -9.18 -5.55 10.36
CA ILE A 178 -8.49 -5.48 11.64
C ILE A 178 -8.72 -6.76 12.43
N GLY A 179 -7.63 -7.34 12.98
CA GLY A 179 -7.68 -8.52 13.84
C GLY A 179 -8.17 -9.80 13.15
N LYS A 180 -8.29 -9.81 11.81
CA LYS A 180 -8.75 -10.99 11.08
C LYS A 180 -7.59 -11.92 10.76
N TYR A 181 -7.77 -13.19 11.07
CA TYR A 181 -6.85 -14.26 10.69
C TYR A 181 -7.64 -15.54 10.40
N ALA A 182 -7.04 -16.43 9.62
CA ALA A 182 -7.62 -17.74 9.39
C ALA A 182 -7.35 -18.62 10.59
N GLU A 183 -8.42 -19.15 11.20
CA GLU A 183 -8.27 -20.26 12.13
C GLU A 183 -7.87 -21.50 11.34
N TYR A 184 -6.68 -22.03 11.61
CA TYR A 184 -6.27 -23.32 11.06
C TYR A 184 -7.12 -24.42 11.69
N SER A 185 -8.10 -24.93 10.94
CA SER A 185 -8.72 -26.21 11.29
C SER A 185 -7.75 -27.33 10.90
N GLU A 186 -7.73 -28.43 11.68
CA GLU A 186 -6.93 -29.64 11.36
C GLU A 186 -7.18 -30.15 9.93
N ASP A 187 -8.36 -29.90 9.39
CA ASP A 187 -8.73 -30.23 8.00
C ASP A 187 -7.94 -29.43 6.95
N THR A 188 -7.46 -28.22 7.28
CA THR A 188 -6.66 -27.38 6.37
C THR A 188 -5.22 -27.90 6.28
N VAL A 189 -4.68 -28.48 7.34
CA VAL A 189 -3.33 -29.08 7.36
C VAL A 189 -3.30 -30.32 6.49
N MET A 190 -4.32 -31.18 6.57
CA MET A 190 -4.41 -32.41 5.76
C MET A 190 -4.57 -32.16 4.26
N SER A 191 -5.12 -31.01 3.86
CA SER A 191 -5.21 -30.64 2.44
C SER A 191 -3.85 -30.21 1.86
N ARG A 192 -2.97 -29.61 2.66
CA ARG A 192 -1.61 -29.21 2.23
C ARG A 192 -0.68 -30.40 2.02
N GLU A 193 -0.78 -31.42 2.87
CA GLU A 193 0.02 -32.66 2.71
C GLU A 193 -0.36 -33.43 1.44
N LYS A 194 -1.62 -33.35 0.99
CA LYS A 194 -2.09 -33.99 -0.26
C LYS A 194 -1.60 -33.28 -1.55
N PHE A 195 -1.19 -32.03 -1.47
CA PHE A 195 -0.65 -31.29 -2.63
C PHE A 195 0.87 -31.44 -2.78
N ASN A 196 1.58 -31.92 -1.76
CA ASN A 196 3.03 -32.07 -1.75
C ASN A 196 3.48 -33.55 -1.95
N ASN A 197 2.58 -34.47 -2.22
CA ASN A 197 2.82 -35.85 -2.64
C ASN A 197 2.26 -36.09 -4.05
#